data_66f20496d2db965eee23307512adf6b8
#
_entry.id   66f20496d2db965eee23307512adf6b8
#
_cell.length_a   1.000
_cell.length_b   1.000
_cell.length_c   1.000
_cell.angle_alpha   90.00
_cell.angle_beta   90.00
_cell.angle_gamma   90.00
#
_symmetry.space_group_name_H-M   'P 1'
#
loop_
_entity.id
_entity.type
_entity.pdbx_description
1 polymer ?
#
loop_
_entity_poly.entity_id
_entity_poly.type
_entity_poly.pdbx_seq_one_letter_code
_entity_poly.pdbx_strand_id
1 'polypeptide(L)'
;VAPSRGLGDVYKRQMYGHEPLKFEDIFEEYYEYGQELKDYVTDTSVILNDALDSGKRVLFEGAQGVMLDIDQGTYPFVTSSNPVAGGVTIGSGVGPAKIDKVVGACKAYTSRVGDGPFPTELHDEIGDSIREVGHEYGTVTKRPRRIGWFDSVVMRHSKRVSGLTNLCLNCVDVLTGLDEIKICTAYELNGEKIYHYPASLKELSACKPVYETLPGLSLIHISEPTRRSYI
;
A
#
# COMPACT_ATOMS: atom_id res chain seq x y z
N VAL A 1 -10.85 20.46 25.73
CA VAL A 1 -11.70 20.39 24.51
C VAL A 1 -12.49 21.67 24.41
N ALA A 2 -12.37 22.40 23.31
CA ALA A 2 -13.07 23.66 23.11
C ALA A 2 -14.58 23.44 23.21
N PRO A 3 -15.32 24.24 24.02
CA PRO A 3 -16.78 24.09 24.17
C PRO A 3 -17.55 24.11 22.83
N SER A 4 -16.97 24.77 21.82
CA SER A 4 -17.53 24.83 20.45
C SER A 4 -17.70 23.48 19.76
N ARG A 5 -16.93 22.44 20.12
CA ARG A 5 -17.04 21.11 19.50
C ARG A 5 -18.27 20.34 20.01
N GLY A 6 -18.58 20.42 21.30
CA GLY A 6 -19.80 19.83 21.86
C GLY A 6 -21.06 20.46 21.26
N LEU A 7 -21.11 21.77 21.15
CA LEU A 7 -22.22 22.48 20.52
C LEU A 7 -22.39 22.10 19.04
N GLY A 8 -21.28 21.88 18.31
CA GLY A 8 -21.32 21.45 16.92
C GLY A 8 -21.96 20.06 16.75
N ASP A 9 -21.71 19.11 17.65
CA ASP A 9 -22.34 17.79 17.61
C ASP A 9 -23.83 17.84 17.92
N VAL A 10 -24.22 18.57 18.98
CA VAL A 10 -25.61 18.77 19.34
C VAL A 10 -26.39 19.37 18.17
N TYR A 11 -25.85 20.42 17.56
CA TYR A 11 -26.50 21.08 16.42
C TYR A 11 -26.67 20.16 15.22
N LYS A 12 -25.61 19.42 14.83
CA LYS A 12 -25.66 18.49 13.71
C LYS A 12 -26.66 17.36 13.92
N ARG A 13 -26.68 16.76 15.11
CA ARG A 13 -27.61 15.69 15.43
C ARG A 13 -29.06 16.15 15.42
N GLN A 14 -29.32 17.33 15.97
CA GLN A 14 -30.66 17.94 15.92
C GLN A 14 -31.12 18.18 14.48
N MET A 15 -30.25 18.65 13.59
CA MET A 15 -30.57 18.82 12.17
C MET A 15 -30.98 17.51 11.47
N TYR A 16 -30.46 16.37 11.92
CA TYR A 16 -30.79 15.05 11.37
C TYR A 16 -31.84 14.30 12.20
N GLY A 17 -32.50 14.96 13.16
CA GLY A 17 -33.54 14.38 13.97
C GLY A 17 -33.05 13.32 14.99
N HIS A 18 -31.80 13.40 15.38
CA HIS A 18 -31.21 12.53 16.39
C HIS A 18 -31.03 13.26 17.73
N GLU A 19 -31.19 12.50 18.83
CA GLU A 19 -30.88 13.01 20.17
C GLU A 19 -29.38 13.26 20.30
N PRO A 20 -28.96 14.33 21.03
CA PRO A 20 -27.56 14.55 21.37
C PRO A 20 -26.95 13.37 22.14
N LEU A 21 -25.65 13.15 21.95
CA LEU A 21 -24.91 12.22 22.81
C LEU A 21 -24.83 12.82 24.22
N LYS A 22 -25.03 11.98 25.23
CA LYS A 22 -24.80 12.37 26.61
C LYS A 22 -23.33 12.23 26.95
N PHE A 23 -22.79 13.23 27.61
CA PHE A 23 -21.38 13.24 28.01
C PHE A 23 -21.05 12.07 28.93
N GLU A 24 -21.95 11.79 29.89
CA GLU A 24 -21.76 10.76 30.88
C GLU A 24 -21.61 9.38 30.25
N ASP A 25 -22.48 9.03 29.28
CA ASP A 25 -22.44 7.74 28.57
C ASP A 25 -21.09 7.55 27.82
N ILE A 26 -20.63 8.62 27.13
CA ILE A 26 -19.35 8.59 26.41
C ILE A 26 -18.18 8.52 27.40
N PHE A 27 -18.26 9.30 28.49
CA PHE A 27 -17.16 9.38 29.46
C PHE A 27 -16.95 8.03 30.15
N GLU A 28 -18.01 7.38 30.60
CA GLU A 28 -17.94 6.08 31.28
C GLU A 28 -17.32 5.03 30.36
N GLU A 29 -17.87 4.89 29.14
CA GLU A 29 -17.38 3.90 28.16
C GLU A 29 -15.90 4.13 27.83
N TYR A 30 -15.52 5.35 27.48
CA TYR A 30 -14.14 5.65 27.05
C TYR A 30 -13.15 5.68 28.22
N TYR A 31 -13.64 5.97 29.44
CA TYR A 31 -12.81 5.86 30.64
C TYR A 31 -12.46 4.38 30.93
N GLU A 32 -13.40 3.48 30.81
CA GLU A 32 -13.17 2.04 30.94
C GLU A 32 -12.16 1.55 29.88
N TYR A 33 -12.34 1.91 28.61
CA TYR A 33 -11.35 1.61 27.55
C TYR A 33 -9.95 2.18 27.88
N GLY A 34 -9.91 3.38 28.45
CA GLY A 34 -8.66 3.98 28.89
C GLY A 34 -7.97 3.19 30.01
N GLN A 35 -8.73 2.62 30.95
CA GLN A 35 -8.17 1.75 32.00
C GLN A 35 -7.67 0.42 31.41
N GLU A 36 -8.40 -0.21 30.50
CA GLU A 36 -7.99 -1.45 29.84
C GLU A 36 -6.71 -1.26 29.00
N LEU A 37 -6.62 -0.13 28.30
CA LEU A 37 -5.49 0.16 27.40
C LEU A 37 -4.25 0.71 28.11
N LYS A 38 -4.36 1.10 29.38
CA LYS A 38 -3.29 1.78 30.11
C LYS A 38 -1.95 1.02 30.08
N ASP A 39 -2.00 -0.29 30.23
CA ASP A 39 -0.80 -1.14 30.30
C ASP A 39 -0.14 -1.35 28.93
N TYR A 40 -0.82 -0.97 27.85
CA TYR A 40 -0.33 -1.03 26.47
C TYR A 40 0.26 0.30 25.98
N VAL A 41 0.12 1.38 26.77
CA VAL A 41 0.65 2.72 26.42
C VAL A 41 2.06 2.86 26.97
N THR A 42 3.01 3.16 26.07
CA THR A 42 4.41 3.34 26.42
C THR A 42 5.11 4.27 25.44
N ASP A 43 6.32 4.74 25.80
CA ASP A 43 7.21 5.44 24.86
C ASP A 43 7.88 4.42 23.93
N THR A 44 7.31 4.27 22.74
CA THR A 44 7.80 3.32 21.74
C THR A 44 9.18 3.71 21.22
N SER A 45 9.54 4.99 21.20
CA SER A 45 10.85 5.44 20.75
C SER A 45 11.96 4.92 21.66
N VAL A 46 11.75 4.94 22.96
CA VAL A 46 12.72 4.41 23.95
C VAL A 46 12.85 2.89 23.78
N ILE A 47 11.72 2.17 23.82
CA ILE A 47 11.72 0.69 23.76
C ILE A 47 12.36 0.18 22.47
N LEU A 48 12.05 0.78 21.32
CA LEU A 48 12.58 0.33 20.04
C LEU A 48 14.07 0.63 19.89
N ASN A 49 14.51 1.82 20.32
CA ASN A 49 15.93 2.17 20.27
C ASN A 49 16.75 1.30 21.22
N ASP A 50 16.31 1.05 22.46
CA ASP A 50 16.96 0.17 23.39
C ASP A 50 17.05 -1.27 22.88
N ALA A 51 15.99 -1.75 22.21
CA ALA A 51 15.98 -3.06 21.57
C ALA A 51 17.05 -3.16 20.47
N LEU A 52 17.11 -2.17 19.59
CA LEU A 52 18.08 -2.11 18.50
C LEU A 52 19.52 -1.98 19.03
N ASP A 53 19.75 -1.10 20.00
CA ASP A 53 21.07 -0.87 20.60
C ASP A 53 21.57 -2.10 21.38
N SER A 54 20.65 -2.90 21.91
CA SER A 54 20.97 -4.23 22.52
C SER A 54 21.14 -5.36 21.50
N GLY A 55 21.11 -5.08 20.19
CA GLY A 55 21.30 -6.05 19.13
C GLY A 55 20.07 -6.93 18.82
N LYS A 56 18.90 -6.58 19.31
CA LYS A 56 17.66 -7.29 18.99
C LYS A 56 17.23 -7.00 17.55
N ARG A 57 16.59 -7.99 16.94
CA ARG A 57 15.99 -7.85 15.61
C ARG A 57 14.59 -7.28 15.74
N VAL A 58 14.36 -6.15 15.09
CA VAL A 58 13.07 -5.46 15.06
C VAL A 58 12.52 -5.49 13.63
N LEU A 59 11.28 -5.94 13.48
CA LEU A 59 10.55 -5.92 12.22
C LEU A 59 9.52 -4.79 12.27
N PHE A 60 9.61 -3.88 11.31
CA PHE A 60 8.61 -2.85 11.08
C PHE A 60 7.71 -3.29 9.92
N GLU A 61 6.42 -3.34 10.16
CA GLU A 61 5.43 -3.65 9.13
C GLU A 61 4.66 -2.38 8.78
N GLY A 62 4.74 -2.00 7.50
CA GLY A 62 3.94 -0.90 6.96
C GLY A 62 2.56 -1.37 6.51
N ALA A 63 1.70 -0.41 6.19
CA ALA A 63 0.39 -0.65 5.62
C ALA A 63 0.24 0.07 4.27
N GLN A 64 -0.87 -0.16 3.58
CA GLN A 64 -1.21 0.43 2.26
C GLN A 64 -0.16 0.08 1.18
N GLY A 65 0.38 1.09 0.50
CA GLY A 65 1.39 0.91 -0.54
C GLY A 65 1.95 2.25 -1.00
N VAL A 66 3.14 2.21 -1.63
CA VAL A 66 3.90 3.40 -2.03
C VAL A 66 3.09 4.37 -2.88
N MET A 67 2.22 3.86 -3.79
CA MET A 67 1.42 4.74 -4.66
C MET A 67 0.27 5.44 -3.93
N LEU A 68 0.00 5.09 -2.67
CA LEU A 68 -0.94 5.75 -1.77
C LEU A 68 -0.25 6.71 -0.79
N ASP A 69 1.07 6.86 -0.85
CA ASP A 69 1.82 7.81 -0.03
C ASP A 69 1.39 9.25 -0.35
N ILE A 70 1.18 10.07 0.69
CA ILE A 70 0.67 11.42 0.52
C ILE A 70 1.60 12.32 -0.30
N ASP A 71 2.92 12.11 -0.20
CA ASP A 71 3.93 12.92 -0.87
C ASP A 71 4.45 12.27 -2.16
N GLN A 72 4.62 10.94 -2.16
CA GLN A 72 5.28 10.18 -3.23
C GLN A 72 4.31 9.39 -4.10
N GLY A 73 3.04 9.35 -3.73
CA GLY A 73 1.98 8.62 -4.42
C GLY A 73 1.22 9.45 -5.47
N THR A 74 0.04 8.98 -5.81
CA THR A 74 -0.84 9.57 -6.83
C THR A 74 -1.80 10.62 -6.25
N TYR A 75 -1.27 11.64 -5.58
CA TYR A 75 -2.12 12.70 -5.01
C TYR A 75 -3.09 13.29 -6.04
N PRO A 76 -4.39 13.50 -5.76
CA PRO A 76 -5.04 13.38 -4.43
C PRO A 76 -5.58 11.97 -4.10
N PHE A 77 -5.32 10.95 -4.91
CA PHE A 77 -5.80 9.57 -4.71
C PHE A 77 -4.83 8.78 -3.82
N VAL A 78 -4.68 9.24 -2.58
CA VAL A 78 -3.70 8.77 -1.60
C VAL A 78 -4.33 8.57 -0.23
N THR A 79 -3.59 8.00 0.71
CA THR A 79 -3.92 8.00 2.14
C THR A 79 -3.38 9.24 2.83
N SER A 80 -3.79 9.50 4.06
CA SER A 80 -3.28 10.61 4.89
C SER A 80 -1.97 10.26 5.64
N SER A 81 -1.23 9.27 5.17
CA SER A 81 -0.01 8.75 5.78
C SER A 81 1.11 8.59 4.76
N ASN A 82 2.31 8.25 5.26
CA ASN A 82 3.49 7.95 4.44
C ASN A 82 3.80 6.44 4.47
N PRO A 83 3.22 5.63 3.57
CA PRO A 83 3.53 4.20 3.43
C PRO A 83 4.92 3.89 2.89
N VAL A 84 5.66 4.87 2.38
CA VAL A 84 7.08 4.70 2.03
C VAL A 84 7.90 4.36 3.27
N ALA A 85 9.02 3.65 3.10
CA ALA A 85 9.82 3.17 4.24
C ALA A 85 10.28 4.29 5.19
N GLY A 86 10.47 5.51 4.70
CA GLY A 86 10.76 6.67 5.52
C GLY A 86 9.69 7.00 6.58
N GLY A 87 8.43 6.62 6.35
CA GLY A 87 7.35 6.78 7.30
C GLY A 87 7.54 6.01 8.61
N VAL A 88 8.29 4.91 8.57
CA VAL A 88 8.65 4.12 9.75
C VAL A 88 9.42 4.96 10.76
N THR A 89 10.37 5.75 10.31
CA THR A 89 11.23 6.56 11.20
C THR A 89 10.43 7.63 11.92
N ILE A 90 9.44 8.22 11.22
CA ILE A 90 8.57 9.25 11.80
C ILE A 90 7.61 8.61 12.82
N GLY A 91 6.96 7.51 12.45
CA GLY A 91 5.93 6.88 13.27
C GLY A 91 6.47 6.13 14.49
N SER A 92 7.70 5.59 14.42
CA SER A 92 8.30 4.78 15.49
C SER A 92 9.29 5.53 16.39
N GLY A 93 9.80 6.70 15.95
CA GLY A 93 10.86 7.41 16.63
C GLY A 93 12.24 6.74 16.52
N VAL A 94 12.42 5.85 15.53
CA VAL A 94 13.72 5.23 15.24
C VAL A 94 14.42 6.02 14.14
N GLY A 95 15.69 6.35 14.37
CA GLY A 95 16.49 7.10 13.38
C GLY A 95 16.70 6.30 12.09
N PRO A 96 16.73 6.98 10.90
CA PRO A 96 16.83 6.29 9.60
C PRO A 96 18.11 5.45 9.46
N ALA A 97 19.20 5.81 10.12
CA ALA A 97 20.46 5.07 10.11
C ALA A 97 20.40 3.72 10.83
N LYS A 98 19.34 3.45 11.59
CA LYS A 98 19.12 2.17 12.30
C LYS A 98 18.28 1.18 11.48
N ILE A 99 17.89 1.53 10.27
CA ILE A 99 17.17 0.64 9.36
C ILE A 99 18.15 -0.05 8.41
N ASP A 100 18.41 -1.34 8.64
CA ASP A 100 19.39 -2.11 7.88
C ASP A 100 18.86 -2.58 6.52
N LYS A 101 17.59 -2.99 6.48
CA LYS A 101 16.98 -3.59 5.29
C LYS A 101 15.56 -3.10 5.09
N VAL A 102 15.23 -2.85 3.83
CA VAL A 102 13.87 -2.50 3.42
C VAL A 102 13.40 -3.53 2.39
N VAL A 103 12.39 -4.32 2.76
CA VAL A 103 11.80 -5.34 1.89
C VAL A 103 10.50 -4.81 1.31
N GLY A 104 10.45 -4.66 -0.01
CA GLY A 104 9.21 -4.35 -0.71
C GLY A 104 8.40 -5.62 -0.95
N ALA A 105 7.16 -5.66 -0.50
CA ALA A 105 6.22 -6.70 -0.87
C ALA A 105 5.36 -6.22 -2.05
N CYS A 106 5.31 -6.99 -3.12
CA CYS A 106 4.47 -6.71 -4.27
C CYS A 106 3.81 -7.99 -4.80
N LYS A 107 2.77 -7.83 -5.60
CA LYS A 107 2.14 -8.92 -6.33
C LYS A 107 2.78 -9.05 -7.72
N ALA A 108 2.62 -10.19 -8.36
CA ALA A 108 3.04 -10.42 -9.74
C ALA A 108 2.16 -9.67 -10.78
N TYR A 109 1.16 -8.98 -10.31
CA TYR A 109 0.27 -8.08 -11.06
C TYR A 109 -0.04 -6.84 -10.21
N THR A 110 -0.66 -5.84 -10.78
CA THR A 110 -1.04 -4.63 -10.03
C THR A 110 -2.52 -4.69 -9.66
N SER A 111 -2.85 -4.34 -8.41
CA SER A 111 -4.24 -4.15 -7.97
C SER A 111 -4.42 -2.81 -7.27
N ARG A 112 -5.56 -2.15 -7.49
CA ARG A 112 -5.86 -0.84 -6.91
C ARG A 112 -7.31 -0.76 -6.47
N VAL A 113 -7.54 -0.14 -5.32
CA VAL A 113 -8.86 0.29 -4.86
C VAL A 113 -9.01 1.79 -5.11
N GLY A 114 -10.20 2.21 -5.58
CA GLY A 114 -10.50 3.63 -5.80
C GLY A 114 -9.95 4.19 -7.12
N ASP A 115 -10.12 5.49 -7.27
CA ASP A 115 -9.83 6.22 -8.50
C ASP A 115 -8.33 6.53 -8.65
N GLY A 116 -8.01 7.26 -9.70
CA GLY A 116 -6.67 7.70 -10.04
C GLY A 116 -6.09 6.96 -11.25
N PRO A 117 -5.02 7.50 -11.83
CA PRO A 117 -4.37 6.94 -13.02
C PRO A 117 -3.83 5.54 -12.75
N PHE A 118 -4.00 4.66 -13.74
CA PHE A 118 -3.55 3.28 -13.67
C PHE A 118 -3.14 2.82 -15.10
N PRO A 119 -1.95 3.18 -15.57
CA PRO A 119 -1.55 2.98 -16.97
C PRO A 119 -1.64 1.53 -17.45
N THR A 120 -1.41 0.55 -16.57
CA THR A 120 -1.42 -0.89 -16.91
C THR A 120 -2.76 -1.57 -16.67
N GLU A 121 -3.83 -0.80 -16.37
CA GLU A 121 -5.15 -1.36 -16.06
C GLU A 121 -5.71 -2.22 -17.21
N LEU A 122 -6.34 -3.32 -16.84
CA LEU A 122 -7.00 -4.26 -17.73
C LEU A 122 -8.53 -4.10 -17.62
N HIS A 123 -9.16 -4.04 -18.79
CA HIS A 123 -10.63 -3.95 -18.93
C HIS A 123 -11.18 -5.12 -19.75
N ASP A 124 -10.50 -6.27 -19.71
CA ASP A 124 -10.77 -7.46 -20.48
C ASP A 124 -10.95 -8.69 -19.59
N GLU A 125 -11.23 -9.83 -20.22
CA GLU A 125 -11.43 -11.13 -19.56
C GLU A 125 -10.18 -11.57 -18.75
N ILE A 126 -8.99 -11.14 -19.13
CA ILE A 126 -7.76 -11.44 -18.39
C ILE A 126 -7.77 -10.72 -17.04
N GLY A 127 -8.14 -9.43 -17.03
CA GLY A 127 -8.28 -8.66 -15.80
C GLY A 127 -9.33 -9.25 -14.87
N ASP A 128 -10.45 -9.72 -15.42
CA ASP A 128 -11.51 -10.37 -14.66
C ASP A 128 -11.05 -11.71 -14.09
N SER A 129 -10.35 -12.52 -14.88
CA SER A 129 -9.78 -13.81 -14.44
C SER A 129 -8.79 -13.61 -13.28
N ILE A 130 -7.86 -12.66 -13.40
CA ILE A 130 -6.89 -12.35 -12.33
C ILE A 130 -7.63 -11.89 -11.06
N ARG A 131 -8.69 -11.10 -11.20
CA ARG A 131 -9.51 -10.64 -10.05
C ARG A 131 -10.17 -11.80 -9.33
N GLU A 132 -10.78 -12.72 -10.06
CA GLU A 132 -11.47 -13.87 -9.48
C GLU A 132 -10.49 -14.84 -8.80
N VAL A 133 -9.45 -15.26 -9.51
CA VAL A 133 -8.44 -16.19 -8.99
C VAL A 133 -7.67 -15.59 -7.82
N GLY A 134 -7.32 -14.30 -7.90
CA GLY A 134 -6.61 -13.57 -6.87
C GLY A 134 -7.49 -13.09 -5.71
N HIS A 135 -8.81 -13.33 -5.75
CA HIS A 135 -9.78 -12.83 -4.76
C HIS A 135 -9.67 -11.32 -4.52
N GLU A 136 -9.49 -10.56 -5.59
CA GLU A 136 -9.20 -9.13 -5.54
C GLU A 136 -10.45 -8.29 -5.29
N TYR A 137 -10.95 -8.38 -4.06
CA TYR A 137 -12.10 -7.64 -3.54
C TYR A 137 -11.74 -6.92 -2.25
N GLY A 138 -12.37 -5.79 -2.00
CA GLY A 138 -12.20 -5.05 -0.74
C GLY A 138 -12.68 -5.89 0.44
N THR A 139 -11.87 -5.97 1.50
CA THR A 139 -12.16 -6.81 2.67
C THR A 139 -13.51 -6.45 3.32
N VAL A 140 -13.80 -5.17 3.49
CA VAL A 140 -15.01 -4.67 4.13
C VAL A 140 -16.12 -4.44 3.11
N THR A 141 -15.83 -3.66 2.07
CA THR A 141 -16.85 -3.20 1.10
C THR A 141 -17.18 -4.23 0.04
N LYS A 142 -16.38 -5.29 -0.10
CA LYS A 142 -16.48 -6.29 -1.17
C LYS A 142 -16.47 -5.71 -2.60
N ARG A 143 -16.03 -4.47 -2.75
CA ARG A 143 -15.91 -3.83 -4.07
C ARG A 143 -14.78 -4.50 -4.86
N PRO A 144 -14.98 -4.77 -6.17
CA PRO A 144 -13.94 -5.32 -7.03
C PRO A 144 -12.77 -4.34 -7.10
N ARG A 145 -11.55 -4.86 -7.01
CA ARG A 145 -10.34 -4.07 -7.24
C ARG A 145 -10.09 -3.96 -8.74
N ARG A 146 -9.53 -2.83 -9.14
CA ARG A 146 -9.00 -2.61 -10.49
C ARG A 146 -7.73 -3.43 -10.62
N ILE A 147 -7.57 -4.11 -11.74
CA ILE A 147 -6.45 -5.03 -12.00
C ILE A 147 -5.66 -4.53 -13.20
N GLY A 148 -4.35 -4.74 -13.15
CA GLY A 148 -3.46 -4.42 -14.26
C GLY A 148 -2.22 -5.31 -14.28
N TRP A 149 -1.50 -5.30 -15.39
CA TRP A 149 -0.24 -5.99 -15.49
C TRP A 149 0.81 -5.44 -14.52
N PHE A 150 1.81 -6.27 -14.21
CA PHE A 150 2.95 -5.85 -13.39
C PHE A 150 3.64 -4.63 -14.00
N ASP A 151 3.85 -3.60 -13.19
CA ASP A 151 4.38 -2.32 -13.62
C ASP A 151 5.79 -2.07 -13.05
N SER A 152 6.81 -2.29 -13.87
CA SER A 152 8.18 -2.10 -13.43
C SER A 152 8.58 -0.61 -13.33
N VAL A 153 7.81 0.31 -13.94
CA VAL A 153 8.04 1.76 -13.77
C VAL A 153 7.65 2.17 -12.36
N VAL A 154 6.48 1.69 -11.88
CA VAL A 154 6.03 1.85 -10.49
C VAL A 154 7.02 1.19 -9.52
N MET A 155 7.53 0.00 -9.84
CA MET A 155 8.49 -0.70 -8.99
C MET A 155 9.82 0.05 -8.87
N ARG A 156 10.33 0.63 -9.97
CA ARG A 156 11.51 1.49 -9.93
C ARG A 156 11.30 2.76 -9.11
N HIS A 157 10.12 3.35 -9.21
CA HIS A 157 9.73 4.47 -8.35
C HIS A 157 9.72 4.04 -6.88
N SER A 158 9.03 2.96 -6.55
CA SER A 158 8.95 2.42 -5.18
C SER A 158 10.33 2.10 -4.60
N LYS A 159 11.21 1.48 -5.40
CA LYS A 159 12.60 1.23 -5.01
C LYS A 159 13.32 2.53 -4.64
N ARG A 160 13.18 3.55 -5.47
CA ARG A 160 13.87 4.85 -5.29
C ARG A 160 13.41 5.57 -4.03
N VAL A 161 12.08 5.71 -3.84
CA VAL A 161 11.52 6.51 -2.74
C VAL A 161 11.53 5.78 -1.38
N SER A 162 11.57 4.45 -1.39
CA SER A 162 11.65 3.64 -0.17
C SER A 162 13.02 3.05 0.11
N GLY A 163 14.00 3.15 -0.82
CA GLY A 163 15.31 2.55 -0.64
C GLY A 163 15.29 1.03 -0.56
N LEU A 164 14.43 0.35 -1.35
CA LEU A 164 14.27 -1.09 -1.27
C LEU A 164 15.60 -1.82 -1.50
N THR A 165 15.97 -2.67 -0.56
CA THR A 165 17.14 -3.57 -0.64
C THR A 165 16.76 -4.93 -1.22
N ASN A 166 15.53 -5.37 -0.97
CA ASN A 166 15.00 -6.66 -1.41
C ASN A 166 13.55 -6.50 -1.88
N LEU A 167 13.11 -7.44 -2.71
CA LEU A 167 11.75 -7.53 -3.20
C LEU A 167 11.19 -8.92 -2.90
N CYS A 168 9.99 -8.98 -2.34
CA CYS A 168 9.19 -10.17 -2.19
C CYS A 168 8.06 -10.14 -3.21
N LEU A 169 8.09 -11.03 -4.18
CA LEU A 169 7.07 -11.16 -5.22
C LEU A 169 6.05 -12.21 -4.79
N ASN A 170 4.80 -11.80 -4.60
CA ASN A 170 3.69 -12.62 -4.15
C ASN A 170 2.68 -12.86 -5.27
N CYS A 171 1.75 -13.80 -5.05
CA CYS A 171 0.61 -14.07 -5.95
C CYS A 171 1.03 -14.40 -7.38
N VAL A 172 2.18 -15.06 -7.55
CA VAL A 172 2.66 -15.54 -8.87
C VAL A 172 1.76 -16.66 -9.39
N ASP A 173 1.23 -17.47 -8.48
CA ASP A 173 0.27 -18.54 -8.72
C ASP A 173 -1.03 -18.09 -9.39
N VAL A 174 -1.45 -16.85 -9.12
CA VAL A 174 -2.66 -16.24 -9.70
C VAL A 174 -2.56 -16.11 -11.23
N LEU A 175 -1.34 -16.00 -11.76
CA LEU A 175 -1.09 -15.87 -13.20
C LEU A 175 -0.95 -17.23 -13.90
N THR A 176 -1.14 -18.34 -13.17
CA THR A 176 -1.06 -19.68 -13.76
C THR A 176 -2.20 -19.93 -14.74
N GLY A 177 -1.86 -20.51 -15.89
CA GLY A 177 -2.85 -20.84 -16.94
C GLY A 177 -3.11 -19.74 -17.95
N LEU A 178 -2.47 -18.57 -17.79
CA LEU A 178 -2.40 -17.58 -18.85
C LEU A 178 -1.37 -18.02 -19.89
N ASP A 179 -1.69 -17.89 -21.19
CA ASP A 179 -0.76 -18.21 -22.29
C ASP A 179 0.45 -17.27 -22.32
N GLU A 180 0.21 -16.02 -21.98
CA GLU A 180 1.22 -14.95 -21.97
C GLU A 180 1.05 -14.06 -20.72
N ILE A 181 2.17 -13.53 -20.26
CA ILE A 181 2.25 -12.52 -19.18
C ILE A 181 2.89 -11.28 -19.75
N LYS A 182 2.37 -10.11 -19.40
CA LYS A 182 2.93 -8.83 -19.82
C LYS A 182 3.52 -8.07 -18.65
N ILE A 183 4.71 -7.54 -18.83
CA ILE A 183 5.41 -6.68 -17.88
C ILE A 183 5.53 -5.30 -18.51
N CYS A 184 4.99 -4.27 -17.87
CA CYS A 184 5.21 -2.90 -18.31
C CYS A 184 6.64 -2.48 -17.98
N THR A 185 7.45 -2.24 -19.01
CA THR A 185 8.88 -1.90 -18.86
C THR A 185 9.17 -0.41 -18.98
N ALA A 186 8.28 0.34 -19.63
CA ALA A 186 8.36 1.78 -19.84
C ALA A 186 6.95 2.34 -20.06
N TYR A 187 6.82 3.66 -20.05
CA TYR A 187 5.65 4.35 -20.58
C TYR A 187 6.02 5.11 -21.86
N GLU A 188 5.07 5.25 -22.76
CA GLU A 188 5.13 6.20 -23.86
C GLU A 188 4.33 7.45 -23.45
N LEU A 189 4.98 8.60 -23.49
CA LEU A 189 4.39 9.91 -23.22
C LEU A 189 4.80 10.87 -24.35
N ASN A 190 3.82 11.46 -25.05
CA ASN A 190 4.06 12.39 -26.17
C ASN A 190 4.97 11.82 -27.28
N GLY A 191 4.94 10.49 -27.53
CA GLY A 191 5.75 9.84 -28.54
C GLY A 191 7.16 9.44 -28.06
N GLU A 192 7.51 9.75 -26.81
CA GLU A 192 8.80 9.38 -26.23
C GLU A 192 8.64 8.29 -25.17
N LYS A 193 9.62 7.36 -25.11
CA LYS A 193 9.68 6.36 -24.05
C LYS A 193 10.30 6.95 -22.79
N ILE A 194 9.58 6.84 -21.68
CA ILE A 194 10.06 7.23 -20.36
C ILE A 194 10.14 6.00 -19.43
N TYR A 195 11.15 5.97 -18.59
CA TYR A 195 11.44 4.87 -17.65
C TYR A 195 11.25 5.29 -16.19
N HIS A 196 10.89 6.53 -15.95
CA HIS A 196 10.58 7.07 -14.64
C HIS A 196 9.07 7.32 -14.51
N TYR A 197 8.61 7.28 -13.29
CA TYR A 197 7.20 7.56 -12.95
C TYR A 197 6.97 9.08 -13.00
N PRO A 198 6.01 9.58 -13.81
CA PRO A 198 5.70 11.00 -13.85
C PRO A 198 5.12 11.51 -12.53
N ALA A 199 5.58 12.67 -12.07
CA ALA A 199 5.04 13.32 -10.87
C ALA A 199 3.69 13.99 -11.14
N SER A 200 3.41 14.37 -12.39
CA SER A 200 2.16 15.01 -12.80
C SER A 200 1.08 13.98 -13.09
N LEU A 201 -0.07 14.09 -12.41
CA LEU A 201 -1.24 13.25 -12.72
C LEU A 201 -1.71 13.38 -14.16
N LYS A 202 -1.61 14.58 -14.74
CA LYS A 202 -1.97 14.81 -16.14
C LYS A 202 -1.08 14.03 -17.09
N GLU A 203 0.22 14.03 -16.83
CA GLU A 203 1.19 13.25 -17.60
C GLU A 203 0.99 11.76 -17.41
N LEU A 204 0.82 11.32 -16.16
CA LEU A 204 0.57 9.92 -15.84
C LEU A 204 -0.70 9.38 -16.50
N SER A 205 -1.76 10.18 -16.54
CA SER A 205 -3.02 9.81 -17.23
C SER A 205 -2.86 9.74 -18.76
N ALA A 206 -1.87 10.44 -19.33
CA ALA A 206 -1.56 10.39 -20.75
C ALA A 206 -0.58 9.29 -21.13
N CYS A 207 0.03 8.64 -20.14
CA CYS A 207 0.99 7.55 -20.36
C CYS A 207 0.33 6.32 -20.96
N LYS A 208 0.96 5.73 -21.96
CA LYS A 208 0.63 4.41 -22.50
C LYS A 208 1.68 3.41 -22.07
N PRO A 209 1.29 2.23 -21.55
CA PRO A 209 2.25 1.23 -21.12
C PRO A 209 2.95 0.59 -22.32
N VAL A 210 4.26 0.40 -22.21
CA VAL A 210 5.08 -0.36 -23.16
C VAL A 210 5.39 -1.69 -22.51
N TYR A 211 4.93 -2.76 -23.13
CA TYR A 211 5.02 -4.10 -22.58
C TYR A 211 6.16 -4.93 -23.19
N GLU A 212 6.75 -5.75 -22.35
CA GLU A 212 7.46 -6.96 -22.71
C GLU A 212 6.54 -8.16 -22.44
N THR A 213 6.41 -9.05 -23.42
CA THR A 213 5.58 -10.25 -23.30
C THR A 213 6.47 -11.45 -23.00
N LEU A 214 6.09 -12.21 -21.98
CA LEU A 214 6.75 -13.43 -21.55
C LEU A 214 5.80 -14.62 -21.73
N PRO A 215 6.33 -15.84 -21.91
CA PRO A 215 5.50 -17.04 -21.85
C PRO A 215 4.76 -17.16 -20.52
N GLY A 216 3.57 -17.76 -20.56
CA GLY A 216 2.79 -18.01 -19.36
C GLY A 216 3.49 -18.91 -18.35
N LEU A 217 3.05 -18.81 -17.10
CA LEU A 217 3.57 -19.62 -16.00
C LEU A 217 2.85 -20.95 -15.94
N SER A 218 3.61 -22.05 -15.83
CA SER A 218 3.05 -23.37 -15.53
C SER A 218 3.21 -23.68 -14.03
N LEU A 219 2.39 -24.59 -13.51
CA LEU A 219 2.47 -25.05 -12.13
C LEU A 219 3.85 -25.60 -11.76
N ILE A 220 4.61 -26.12 -12.71
CA ILE A 220 5.98 -26.61 -12.49
C ILE A 220 6.90 -25.46 -12.08
N HIS A 221 6.75 -24.27 -12.63
CA HIS A 221 7.57 -23.13 -12.26
C HIS A 221 7.27 -22.56 -10.87
N ILE A 222 6.08 -22.85 -10.33
CA ILE A 222 5.62 -22.33 -9.03
C ILE A 222 5.83 -23.35 -7.91
N SER A 223 5.70 -24.63 -8.20
CA SER A 223 5.76 -25.72 -7.21
C SER A 223 7.17 -26.22 -6.91
N GLU A 224 8.16 -25.97 -7.76
CA GLU A 224 9.56 -26.27 -7.42
C GLU A 224 10.10 -25.16 -6.51
N PRO A 225 10.53 -25.50 -5.27
CA PRO A 225 11.28 -24.55 -4.47
C PRO A 225 12.55 -24.21 -5.27
N THR A 226 12.65 -22.95 -5.71
CA THR A 226 13.82 -22.44 -6.38
C THR A 226 15.05 -22.91 -5.62
N ARG A 227 15.85 -23.81 -6.19
CA ARG A 227 17.16 -24.16 -5.67
C ARG A 227 17.90 -22.84 -5.51
N ARG A 228 18.21 -22.50 -4.25
CA ARG A 228 19.09 -21.38 -3.97
C ARG A 228 20.39 -21.63 -4.74
N SER A 229 20.60 -20.95 -5.85
CA SER A 229 21.91 -20.79 -6.39
C SER A 229 22.66 -19.96 -5.37
N TYR A 230 23.55 -20.59 -4.65
CA TYR A 230 24.57 -19.89 -3.87
C TYR A 230 25.49 -19.20 -4.87
N ILE A 231 25.41 -17.89 -4.94
CA ILE A 231 26.43 -17.01 -5.49
C ILE A 231 27.06 -16.30 -4.31
#